data_a0bae28b3bc33dbb326d91de59d262c3
#
_entry.id   a0bae28b3bc33dbb326d91de59d262c3
#
_cell.length_a   1.000
_cell.length_b   1.000
_cell.length_c   1.000
_cell.angle_alpha   90.00
_cell.angle_beta   90.00
_cell.angle_gamma   90.00
#
_symmetry.space_group_name_H-M   'P 1'
#
loop_
_entity.id
_entity.type
_entity.pdbx_description
1 polymer ?
#
loop_
_entity_poly.entity_id
_entity_poly.type
_entity_poly.pdbx_seq_one_letter_code
_entity_poly.pdbx_strand_id
1 'polypeptide(L)'
;MVEPDLIFNDGIDYGYRAQLEALYGARLRPMDAWTAAPEAEMVNRIDHEGLLMLMFTSGTTGRSKGVMLSEKNYFTACQMYIDGLKSVLDHEERLVPQYLDQTFSHFTLVPMFHLAGFICYFVYGVQGWTLNLCCDARDLRRDMSLMHSDAMSTPPVLVEMICNEVKRGHADRLNGLWNLSCSSAILDPAILSDLVKNGFYINQCYSMTELAGYGLLNVTQEGDHLRALGKPDGFCEVKVDETGEICVRGGCVMLGYYKDPEATAETIDKDGWLHTGDLARVDEEGYYYMTGRKKNLIILDSGENVSPEELEKLLGKCDAIKECIVKEMGKKIGTVVCCEDDRQQQVKAFVTELNRTLPMYKRISVVECSAEPLPRNALGKLLRK
;
A
#
# COMPACT_ATOMS: atom_id res chain seq x y z
N MET A 1 -15.34 -18.20 8.74
CA MET A 1 -16.34 -17.13 8.90
C MET A 1 -16.18 -16.59 10.30
N VAL A 2 -16.18 -15.29 10.49
CA VAL A 2 -16.18 -14.64 11.80
C VAL A 2 -17.59 -14.73 12.37
N GLU A 3 -17.74 -15.02 13.65
CA GLU A 3 -19.02 -15.07 14.35
C GLU A 3 -19.07 -13.92 15.37
N PRO A 4 -19.44 -12.70 14.97
CA PRO A 4 -19.50 -11.57 15.89
C PRO A 4 -20.67 -11.69 16.86
N ASP A 5 -20.49 -11.20 18.09
CA ASP A 5 -21.55 -11.17 19.10
C ASP A 5 -22.58 -10.08 18.77
N LEU A 6 -22.14 -8.94 18.26
CA LEU A 6 -22.98 -7.83 17.83
C LEU A 6 -22.43 -7.22 16.53
N ILE A 7 -23.35 -6.75 15.70
CA ILE A 7 -23.06 -5.99 14.48
C ILE A 7 -23.89 -4.72 14.53
N PHE A 8 -23.25 -3.56 14.43
CA PHE A 8 -23.94 -2.27 14.31
C PHE A 8 -24.08 -1.89 12.83
N ASN A 9 -25.25 -1.39 12.46
CA ASN A 9 -25.59 -0.99 11.09
C ASN A 9 -26.06 0.48 11.13
N ASP A 10 -25.54 1.30 10.21
CA ASP A 10 -25.87 2.72 10.06
C ASP A 10 -27.27 3.01 9.47
N GLY A 11 -27.99 1.94 9.11
CA GLY A 11 -29.33 2.06 8.51
C GLY A 11 -29.32 2.23 6.99
N ILE A 12 -28.14 2.37 6.36
CA ILE A 12 -28.00 2.51 4.91
C ILE A 12 -28.02 1.11 4.27
N ASP A 13 -28.81 0.95 3.22
CA ASP A 13 -28.85 -0.30 2.45
C ASP A 13 -27.83 -0.24 1.31
N TYR A 14 -26.70 -0.92 1.49
CA TYR A 14 -25.65 -1.08 0.48
C TYR A 14 -25.90 -2.27 -0.47
N GLY A 15 -27.15 -2.79 -0.53
CA GLY A 15 -27.52 -3.92 -1.38
C GLY A 15 -27.28 -5.30 -0.78
N TYR A 16 -26.77 -5.41 0.44
CA TYR A 16 -26.54 -6.69 1.14
C TYR A 16 -27.21 -6.77 2.53
N ARG A 17 -28.11 -5.83 2.86
CA ARG A 17 -28.82 -5.79 4.14
C ARG A 17 -29.59 -7.08 4.41
N ALA A 18 -30.32 -7.59 3.42
CA ALA A 18 -31.06 -8.85 3.57
C ALA A 18 -30.14 -10.05 3.86
N GLN A 19 -28.93 -10.05 3.31
CA GLN A 19 -27.93 -11.09 3.60
C GLN A 19 -27.39 -10.98 5.04
N LEU A 20 -27.15 -9.76 5.52
CA LEU A 20 -26.74 -9.52 6.91
C LEU A 20 -27.85 -9.92 7.89
N GLU A 21 -29.09 -9.57 7.60
CA GLU A 21 -30.24 -9.96 8.41
C GLU A 21 -30.43 -11.48 8.46
N ALA A 22 -30.25 -12.16 7.32
CA ALA A 22 -30.37 -13.63 7.24
C ALA A 22 -29.22 -14.33 8.00
N LEU A 23 -28.00 -13.79 7.97
CA LEU A 23 -26.83 -14.40 8.61
C LEU A 23 -26.76 -14.10 10.12
N TYR A 24 -27.12 -12.90 10.52
CA TYR A 24 -26.83 -12.38 11.86
C TYR A 24 -28.07 -11.99 12.67
N GLY A 25 -29.24 -11.80 12.04
CA GLY A 25 -30.54 -11.63 12.70
C GLY A 25 -30.50 -10.78 13.98
N ALA A 26 -30.72 -11.43 15.11
CA ALA A 26 -30.76 -10.78 16.43
C ALA A 26 -29.43 -10.12 16.88
N ARG A 27 -28.32 -10.39 16.21
CA ARG A 27 -27.02 -9.74 16.49
C ARG A 27 -26.87 -8.39 15.77
N LEU A 28 -27.71 -8.11 14.79
CA LEU A 28 -27.71 -6.83 14.06
C LEU A 28 -28.43 -5.76 14.89
N ARG A 29 -27.78 -4.63 15.10
CA ARG A 29 -28.29 -3.49 15.86
C ARG A 29 -28.15 -2.21 15.05
N PRO A 30 -29.13 -1.30 15.13
CA PRO A 30 -28.96 0.04 14.56
C PRO A 30 -27.87 0.81 15.32
N MET A 31 -27.24 1.74 14.64
CA MET A 31 -26.09 2.50 15.19
C MET A 31 -26.49 3.33 16.40
N ASP A 32 -27.74 3.85 16.45
CA ASP A 32 -28.29 4.59 17.58
C ASP A 32 -28.44 3.75 18.85
N ALA A 33 -28.52 2.43 18.73
CA ALA A 33 -28.53 1.55 19.90
C ALA A 33 -27.20 1.61 20.69
N TRP A 34 -26.12 2.00 20.05
CA TRP A 34 -24.83 2.25 20.72
C TRP A 34 -24.90 3.47 21.63
N THR A 35 -25.46 4.58 21.14
CA THR A 35 -25.58 5.83 21.90
C THR A 35 -26.66 5.78 22.99
N ALA A 36 -27.63 4.88 22.84
CA ALA A 36 -28.70 4.64 23.82
C ALA A 36 -28.30 3.63 24.93
N ALA A 37 -27.11 3.02 24.82
CA ALA A 37 -26.64 2.09 25.85
C ALA A 37 -26.40 2.82 27.19
N PRO A 38 -26.75 2.22 28.34
CA PRO A 38 -26.47 2.84 29.63
C PRO A 38 -24.96 2.95 29.83
N GLU A 39 -24.55 4.03 30.53
CA GLU A 39 -23.17 4.17 30.98
C GLU A 39 -22.76 2.95 31.80
N ALA A 40 -21.68 2.30 31.39
CA ALA A 40 -21.09 1.20 32.13
C ALA A 40 -19.73 1.62 32.67
N GLU A 41 -19.37 1.06 33.81
CA GLU A 41 -18.02 1.26 34.36
C GLU A 41 -17.00 0.70 33.36
N MET A 42 -16.03 1.54 32.97
CA MET A 42 -14.94 1.10 32.10
C MET A 42 -14.04 0.13 32.87
N VAL A 43 -14.12 -1.12 32.52
CA VAL A 43 -13.22 -2.15 33.04
C VAL A 43 -12.00 -2.23 32.12
N ASN A 44 -10.85 -1.79 32.62
CA ASN A 44 -9.59 -1.96 31.90
C ASN A 44 -9.19 -3.47 31.94
N ARG A 45 -9.37 -4.17 30.82
CA ARG A 45 -8.97 -5.56 30.60
C ARG A 45 -7.95 -5.66 29.46
N ILE A 46 -6.96 -4.78 29.48
CA ILE A 46 -5.97 -4.73 28.41
C ILE A 46 -5.12 -6.00 28.47
N ASP A 47 -5.18 -6.79 27.41
CA ASP A 47 -4.26 -7.87 27.11
C ASP A 47 -3.43 -7.48 25.88
N HIS A 48 -2.24 -6.94 26.14
CA HIS A 48 -1.38 -6.42 25.06
C HIS A 48 -0.97 -7.47 24.02
N GLU A 49 -0.96 -8.74 24.38
CA GLU A 49 -0.63 -9.86 23.49
C GLU A 49 -1.89 -10.50 22.90
N GLY A 50 -3.07 -10.16 23.42
CA GLY A 50 -4.36 -10.68 22.97
C GLY A 50 -4.81 -10.08 21.63
N LEU A 51 -5.78 -10.74 21.01
CA LEU A 51 -6.39 -10.26 19.75
C LEU A 51 -7.12 -8.94 19.97
N LEU A 52 -6.62 -7.87 19.34
CA LEU A 52 -7.27 -6.56 19.31
C LEU A 52 -8.21 -6.44 18.11
N MET A 53 -7.73 -6.79 16.92
CA MET A 53 -8.47 -6.61 15.68
C MET A 53 -8.21 -7.71 14.67
N LEU A 54 -9.19 -7.88 13.77
CA LEU A 54 -9.13 -8.79 12.64
C LEU A 54 -9.30 -8.01 11.35
N MET A 55 -8.23 -7.96 10.54
CA MET A 55 -8.20 -7.23 9.27
C MET A 55 -8.17 -8.22 8.11
N PHE A 56 -9.07 -8.04 7.13
CA PHE A 56 -9.14 -8.93 5.99
C PHE A 56 -8.32 -8.40 4.80
N THR A 57 -7.44 -9.26 4.28
CA THR A 57 -6.69 -8.98 3.06
C THR A 57 -7.35 -9.69 1.88
N SER A 58 -7.33 -9.05 0.71
CA SER A 58 -7.70 -9.70 -0.55
C SER A 58 -6.60 -10.70 -0.93
N GLY A 59 -6.63 -11.89 -0.34
CA GLY A 59 -5.65 -12.94 -0.61
C GLY A 59 -5.47 -13.18 -2.11
N THR A 60 -4.22 -13.43 -2.52
CA THR A 60 -3.84 -13.67 -3.93
C THR A 60 -4.40 -14.98 -4.49
N THR A 61 -4.87 -15.87 -3.62
CA THR A 61 -5.53 -17.14 -3.93
C THR A 61 -7.05 -17.00 -4.15
N GLY A 62 -7.60 -15.77 -4.11
CA GLY A 62 -9.03 -15.49 -4.27
C GLY A 62 -9.85 -15.68 -2.99
N ARG A 63 -9.25 -16.19 -1.90
CA ARG A 63 -9.88 -16.20 -0.57
C ARG A 63 -9.27 -15.12 0.30
N SER A 64 -10.12 -14.32 0.92
CA SER A 64 -9.70 -13.32 1.89
C SER A 64 -9.16 -14.01 3.14
N LYS A 65 -7.97 -13.61 3.62
CA LYS A 65 -7.38 -14.09 4.88
C LYS A 65 -7.61 -13.05 5.97
N GLY A 66 -8.01 -13.49 7.16
CA GLY A 66 -8.15 -12.63 8.34
C GLY A 66 -6.84 -12.53 9.09
N VAL A 67 -6.18 -11.41 9.03
CA VAL A 67 -4.95 -11.11 9.76
C VAL A 67 -5.31 -10.73 11.19
N MET A 68 -4.77 -11.46 12.17
CA MET A 68 -4.97 -11.22 13.59
C MET A 68 -3.89 -10.28 14.12
N LEU A 69 -4.29 -9.13 14.65
CA LEU A 69 -3.40 -8.14 15.24
C LEU A 69 -3.67 -7.99 16.72
N SER A 70 -2.62 -8.00 17.54
CA SER A 70 -2.67 -7.67 18.95
C SER A 70 -2.61 -6.15 19.17
N GLU A 71 -2.92 -5.72 20.38
CA GLU A 71 -2.70 -4.35 20.79
C GLU A 71 -1.23 -3.94 20.62
N LYS A 72 -0.29 -4.80 21.00
CA LYS A 72 1.15 -4.59 20.83
C LYS A 72 1.53 -4.37 19.36
N ASN A 73 1.01 -5.19 18.43
CA ASN A 73 1.27 -5.02 17.00
C ASN A 73 0.82 -3.64 16.54
N TYR A 74 -0.40 -3.26 16.90
CA TYR A 74 -1.01 -2.01 16.50
C TYR A 74 -0.29 -0.78 17.06
N PHE A 75 0.00 -0.77 18.38
CA PHE A 75 0.73 0.34 19.00
C PHE A 75 2.16 0.44 18.52
N THR A 76 2.84 -0.68 18.24
CA THR A 76 4.17 -0.67 17.60
C THR A 76 4.12 0.05 16.27
N ALA A 77 3.14 -0.27 15.42
CA ALA A 77 2.98 0.39 14.13
C ALA A 77 2.64 1.90 14.27
N CYS A 78 1.77 2.26 15.23
CA CYS A 78 1.46 3.67 15.51
C CYS A 78 2.71 4.43 15.98
N GLN A 79 3.54 3.83 16.84
CA GLN A 79 4.77 4.45 17.31
C GLN A 79 5.78 4.65 16.18
N MET A 80 5.95 3.63 15.32
CA MET A 80 6.78 3.75 14.10
C MET A 80 6.31 4.89 13.22
N TYR A 81 4.99 5.04 13.03
CA TYR A 81 4.43 6.14 12.25
C TYR A 81 4.73 7.50 12.88
N ILE A 82 4.55 7.65 14.21
CA ILE A 82 4.85 8.88 14.96
C ILE A 82 6.34 9.24 14.85
N ASP A 83 7.23 8.26 15.01
CA ASP A 83 8.66 8.50 14.95
C ASP A 83 9.14 8.76 13.51
N GLY A 84 8.48 8.16 12.51
CA GLY A 84 8.65 8.52 11.12
C GLY A 84 8.29 9.99 10.84
N LEU A 85 7.19 10.47 11.42
CA LEU A 85 6.81 11.89 11.36
C LEU A 85 7.86 12.78 12.04
N LYS A 86 8.40 12.38 13.19
CA LYS A 86 9.48 13.12 13.87
C LYS A 86 10.74 13.19 13.00
N SER A 87 11.09 12.10 12.33
CA SER A 87 12.19 12.11 11.36
C SER A 87 11.96 13.10 10.21
N VAL A 88 10.70 13.28 9.78
CA VAL A 88 10.35 14.34 8.82
C VAL A 88 10.53 15.74 9.44
N LEU A 89 10.19 15.92 10.71
CA LEU A 89 10.39 17.20 11.42
C LEU A 89 11.85 17.63 11.46
N ASP A 90 12.78 16.69 11.60
CA ASP A 90 14.22 16.97 11.63
C ASP A 90 14.76 17.47 10.28
N HIS A 91 14.02 17.25 9.20
CA HIS A 91 14.42 17.59 7.83
C HIS A 91 13.53 18.66 7.18
N GLU A 92 12.36 18.94 7.76
CA GLU A 92 11.35 19.84 7.19
C GLU A 92 10.85 20.86 8.24
N GLU A 93 11.53 21.99 8.31
CA GLU A 93 11.25 23.05 9.28
C GLU A 93 9.81 23.58 9.22
N ARG A 94 9.12 23.47 8.07
CA ARG A 94 7.70 23.87 7.92
C ARG A 94 6.76 23.12 8.86
N LEU A 95 7.10 21.90 9.22
CA LEU A 95 6.27 21.05 10.06
C LEU A 95 6.35 21.39 11.54
N VAL A 96 7.47 21.97 11.99
CA VAL A 96 7.75 22.21 13.41
C VAL A 96 6.70 23.10 14.09
N PRO A 97 6.30 24.29 13.55
CA PRO A 97 5.30 25.12 14.19
C PRO A 97 3.94 24.42 14.29
N GLN A 98 3.49 23.78 13.21
CA GLN A 98 2.20 23.07 13.15
C GLN A 98 2.15 21.89 14.12
N TYR A 99 3.27 21.19 14.28
CA TYR A 99 3.40 20.09 15.25
C TYR A 99 3.25 20.62 16.69
N LEU A 100 3.97 21.69 17.04
CA LEU A 100 3.97 22.27 18.38
C LEU A 100 2.61 22.89 18.73
N ASP A 101 1.97 23.56 17.78
CA ASP A 101 0.68 24.24 17.95
C ASP A 101 -0.53 23.32 17.75
N GLN A 102 -0.29 22.03 17.42
CA GLN A 102 -1.34 21.04 17.10
C GLN A 102 -2.26 21.50 15.94
N THR A 103 -1.76 22.30 15.04
CA THR A 103 -2.52 22.83 13.90
C THR A 103 -2.37 22.00 12.64
N PHE A 104 -1.55 20.93 12.68
CA PHE A 104 -1.33 20.06 11.54
C PHE A 104 -2.62 19.36 11.10
N SER A 105 -2.84 19.31 9.79
CA SER A 105 -4.04 18.74 9.21
C SER A 105 -3.72 17.69 8.14
N HIS A 106 -4.45 16.60 8.17
CA HIS A 106 -4.28 15.48 7.25
C HIS A 106 -5.55 15.22 6.46
N PHE A 107 -5.41 15.11 5.16
CA PHE A 107 -6.48 14.71 4.26
C PHE A 107 -6.41 13.22 3.98
N THR A 108 -7.52 12.51 4.09
CA THR A 108 -7.56 11.08 3.76
C THR A 108 -8.80 10.66 3.00
N LEU A 109 -8.59 9.79 2.02
CA LEU A 109 -9.60 9.02 1.31
C LEU A 109 -9.50 7.53 1.66
N VAL A 110 -8.50 7.16 2.50
CA VAL A 110 -8.25 5.76 2.85
C VAL A 110 -9.37 5.28 3.78
N PRO A 111 -10.13 4.23 3.41
CA PRO A 111 -11.22 3.74 4.23
C PRO A 111 -10.75 3.20 5.58
N MET A 112 -11.57 3.35 6.63
CA MET A 112 -11.27 2.81 7.97
C MET A 112 -11.16 1.29 8.03
N PHE A 113 -11.79 0.56 7.10
CA PHE A 113 -11.63 -0.90 7.02
C PHE A 113 -10.26 -1.33 6.46
N HIS A 114 -9.47 -0.37 5.95
CA HIS A 114 -8.07 -0.59 5.59
C HIS A 114 -7.17 -0.14 6.75
N LEU A 115 -6.20 -0.96 7.11
CA LEU A 115 -5.35 -0.73 8.28
C LEU A 115 -4.66 0.64 8.27
N ALA A 116 -4.18 1.11 7.12
CA ALA A 116 -3.58 2.44 7.00
C ALA A 116 -4.56 3.56 7.37
N GLY A 117 -5.83 3.45 6.98
CA GLY A 117 -6.88 4.38 7.41
C GLY A 117 -7.07 4.34 8.91
N PHE A 118 -7.18 3.15 9.49
CA PHE A 118 -7.37 2.98 10.93
C PHE A 118 -6.19 3.55 11.75
N ILE A 119 -4.94 3.36 11.31
CA ILE A 119 -3.74 3.95 11.93
C ILE A 119 -3.80 5.48 11.86
N CYS A 120 -4.11 6.06 10.69
CA CYS A 120 -4.23 7.51 10.55
C CYS A 120 -5.23 8.10 11.55
N TYR A 121 -6.43 7.53 11.66
CA TYR A 121 -7.44 8.01 12.60
C TYR A 121 -6.94 8.02 14.04
N PHE A 122 -6.28 6.94 14.45
CA PHE A 122 -5.76 6.84 15.81
C PHE A 122 -4.62 7.83 16.06
N VAL A 123 -3.60 7.84 15.19
CA VAL A 123 -2.41 8.68 15.36
C VAL A 123 -2.78 10.16 15.37
N TYR A 124 -3.60 10.61 14.41
CA TYR A 124 -3.99 12.03 14.33
C TYR A 124 -4.90 12.41 15.50
N GLY A 125 -5.80 11.50 15.92
CA GLY A 125 -6.64 11.73 17.09
C GLY A 125 -5.84 11.88 18.38
N VAL A 126 -4.84 10.99 18.62
CA VAL A 126 -3.97 11.06 19.80
C VAL A 126 -3.09 12.32 19.80
N GLN A 127 -2.62 12.75 18.63
CA GLN A 127 -1.83 13.97 18.48
C GLN A 127 -2.68 15.26 18.58
N GLY A 128 -4.01 15.15 18.58
CA GLY A 128 -4.90 16.32 18.59
C GLY A 128 -4.96 17.07 17.25
N TRP A 129 -4.51 16.42 16.14
CA TRP A 129 -4.47 17.01 14.81
C TRP A 129 -5.81 16.89 14.08
N THR A 130 -6.01 17.75 13.09
CA THR A 130 -7.23 17.73 12.29
C THR A 130 -7.15 16.62 11.24
N LEU A 131 -8.22 15.82 11.16
CA LEU A 131 -8.39 14.82 10.12
C LEU A 131 -9.53 15.20 9.18
N ASN A 132 -9.21 15.55 7.94
CA ASN A 132 -10.14 15.86 6.87
C ASN A 132 -10.51 14.62 6.09
N LEU A 133 -11.78 14.24 6.09
CA LEU A 133 -12.28 13.00 5.51
C LEU A 133 -12.97 13.25 4.17
N CYS A 134 -12.48 12.60 3.13
CA CYS A 134 -13.20 12.47 1.87
C CYS A 134 -13.88 11.12 1.83
N CYS A 135 -15.20 11.09 1.85
CA CYS A 135 -15.99 9.86 1.89
C CYS A 135 -16.26 9.27 0.51
N ASP A 136 -16.14 10.07 -0.57
CA ASP A 136 -16.40 9.65 -1.93
C ASP A 136 -15.32 10.16 -2.89
N ALA A 137 -14.70 9.25 -3.62
CA ALA A 137 -13.65 9.59 -4.60
C ALA A 137 -14.11 10.58 -5.68
N ARG A 138 -15.41 10.64 -5.96
CA ARG A 138 -16.00 11.60 -6.92
C ARG A 138 -15.93 13.03 -6.42
N ASP A 139 -15.92 13.22 -5.11
CA ASP A 139 -15.87 14.53 -4.44
C ASP A 139 -14.43 14.98 -4.14
N LEU A 140 -13.44 14.13 -4.36
CA LEU A 140 -12.05 14.34 -3.97
C LEU A 140 -11.51 15.73 -4.31
N ARG A 141 -11.67 16.19 -5.56
CA ARG A 141 -11.14 17.50 -6.00
C ARG A 141 -11.85 18.67 -5.32
N ARG A 142 -13.16 18.55 -5.11
CA ARG A 142 -13.95 19.54 -4.38
C ARG A 142 -13.50 19.62 -2.92
N ASP A 143 -13.42 18.48 -2.27
CA ASP A 143 -13.10 18.38 -0.84
C ASP A 143 -11.68 18.87 -0.56
N MET A 144 -10.71 18.50 -1.39
CA MET A 144 -9.34 19.01 -1.30
C MET A 144 -9.28 20.54 -1.44
N SER A 145 -10.09 21.13 -2.33
CA SER A 145 -10.10 22.59 -2.52
C SER A 145 -10.76 23.37 -1.38
N LEU A 146 -11.64 22.72 -0.62
CA LEU A 146 -12.40 23.33 0.46
C LEU A 146 -11.74 23.15 1.85
N MET A 147 -11.06 22.01 2.06
CA MET A 147 -10.48 21.66 3.35
C MET A 147 -8.96 21.86 3.31
N HIS A 148 -8.48 22.87 4.04
CA HIS A 148 -7.03 23.04 4.19
C HIS A 148 -6.40 21.76 4.77
N SER A 149 -5.34 21.30 4.15
CA SER A 149 -4.62 20.11 4.60
C SER A 149 -3.14 20.23 4.32
N ASP A 150 -2.32 19.86 5.29
CA ASP A 150 -0.85 19.87 5.18
C ASP A 150 -0.34 18.58 4.54
N ALA A 151 -0.97 17.45 4.88
CA ALA A 151 -0.55 16.14 4.44
C ALA A 151 -1.68 15.28 3.88
N MET A 152 -1.29 14.26 3.09
CA MET A 152 -2.21 13.25 2.57
C MET A 152 -1.51 11.89 2.46
N SER A 153 -2.15 10.84 2.99
CA SER A 153 -1.77 9.45 2.71
C SER A 153 -2.51 8.95 1.49
N THR A 154 -1.77 8.44 0.48
CA THR A 154 -2.37 8.23 -0.83
C THR A 154 -1.67 7.14 -1.64
N PRO A 155 -2.39 6.41 -2.50
CA PRO A 155 -1.78 5.52 -3.50
C PRO A 155 -1.15 6.31 -4.66
N PRO A 156 -0.23 5.70 -5.43
CA PRO A 156 0.48 6.35 -6.53
C PRO A 156 -0.41 7.07 -7.55
N VAL A 157 -1.57 6.52 -7.87
CA VAL A 157 -2.51 7.12 -8.84
C VAL A 157 -2.99 8.52 -8.42
N LEU A 158 -3.16 8.76 -7.12
CA LEU A 158 -3.53 10.09 -6.63
C LEU A 158 -2.32 11.02 -6.56
N VAL A 159 -1.13 10.50 -6.26
CA VAL A 159 0.12 11.29 -6.36
C VAL A 159 0.32 11.78 -7.79
N GLU A 160 0.08 10.93 -8.78
CA GLU A 160 0.12 11.30 -10.20
C GLU A 160 -0.92 12.38 -10.55
N MET A 161 -2.15 12.26 -10.04
CA MET A 161 -3.19 13.27 -10.21
C MET A 161 -2.74 14.63 -9.62
N ILE A 162 -2.18 14.64 -8.42
CA ILE A 162 -1.66 15.84 -7.76
C ILE A 162 -0.52 16.44 -8.60
N CYS A 163 0.42 15.63 -9.04
CA CYS A 163 1.51 16.08 -9.93
C CYS A 163 0.98 16.75 -11.20
N ASN A 164 -0.05 16.18 -11.80
CA ASN A 164 -0.68 16.76 -13.00
C ASN A 164 -1.40 18.08 -12.73
N GLU A 165 -2.06 18.27 -11.57
CA GLU A 165 -2.64 19.56 -11.18
C GLU A 165 -1.53 20.61 -10.96
N VAL A 166 -0.43 20.25 -10.32
CA VAL A 166 0.75 21.13 -10.13
C VAL A 166 1.34 21.55 -11.48
N LYS A 167 1.57 20.60 -12.40
CA LYS A 167 2.12 20.89 -13.74
C LYS A 167 1.21 21.81 -14.58
N ARG A 168 -0.10 21.77 -14.35
CA ARG A 168 -1.08 22.66 -15.00
C ARG A 168 -1.16 24.05 -14.36
N GLY A 169 -0.40 24.30 -13.29
CA GLY A 169 -0.45 25.57 -12.56
C GLY A 169 -1.65 25.70 -11.60
N HIS A 170 -2.29 24.60 -11.23
CA HIS A 170 -3.47 24.59 -10.35
C HIS A 170 -3.13 24.14 -8.92
N ALA A 171 -1.93 24.44 -8.44
CA ALA A 171 -1.52 24.10 -7.07
C ALA A 171 -2.39 24.75 -5.99
N ASP A 172 -3.03 25.89 -6.27
CA ASP A 172 -4.00 26.56 -5.42
C ASP A 172 -5.20 25.68 -5.04
N ARG A 173 -5.59 24.74 -5.91
CA ARG A 173 -6.67 23.78 -5.67
C ARG A 173 -6.34 22.70 -4.65
N LEU A 174 -5.08 22.58 -4.28
CA LEU A 174 -4.61 21.62 -3.28
C LEU A 174 -4.67 22.21 -1.85
N ASN A 175 -5.06 23.47 -1.71
CA ASN A 175 -5.40 24.18 -0.47
C ASN A 175 -4.42 23.89 0.69
N GLY A 176 -3.13 24.13 0.44
CA GLY A 176 -2.07 24.00 1.44
C GLY A 176 -1.35 22.66 1.46
N LEU A 177 -1.80 21.65 0.70
CA LEU A 177 -1.19 20.33 0.67
C LEU A 177 0.27 20.39 0.16
N TRP A 178 1.20 19.88 0.98
CA TRP A 178 2.62 19.89 0.66
C TRP A 178 3.34 18.58 1.05
N ASN A 179 2.74 17.73 1.93
CA ASN A 179 3.32 16.47 2.37
C ASN A 179 2.49 15.29 1.87
N LEU A 180 3.12 14.37 1.14
CA LEU A 180 2.47 13.17 0.60
C LEU A 180 3.13 11.92 1.15
N SER A 181 2.34 11.07 1.79
CA SER A 181 2.77 9.72 2.18
C SER A 181 2.22 8.71 1.17
N CYS A 182 3.11 8.13 0.36
CA CYS A 182 2.76 7.18 -0.67
C CYS A 182 3.06 5.75 -0.23
N SER A 183 2.07 4.87 -0.37
CA SER A 183 2.18 3.46 -0.04
C SER A 183 1.53 2.57 -1.11
N SER A 184 1.60 1.27 -0.93
CA SER A 184 0.96 0.23 -1.77
C SER A 184 1.64 -0.08 -3.11
N ALA A 185 2.43 0.83 -3.70
CA ALA A 185 3.24 0.58 -4.88
C ALA A 185 4.38 1.62 -4.99
N ILE A 186 5.39 1.30 -5.78
CA ILE A 186 6.53 2.19 -6.04
C ILE A 186 6.07 3.33 -6.94
N LEU A 187 6.37 4.55 -6.55
CA LEU A 187 6.08 5.75 -7.33
C LEU A 187 7.13 5.93 -8.45
N ASP A 188 6.70 6.49 -9.60
CA ASP A 188 7.61 6.85 -10.67
C ASP A 188 8.58 7.96 -10.20
N PRO A 189 9.90 7.78 -10.33
CA PRO A 189 10.88 8.78 -9.92
C PRO A 189 10.75 10.12 -10.63
N ALA A 190 10.21 10.15 -11.84
CA ALA A 190 9.97 11.41 -12.54
C ALA A 190 8.87 12.21 -11.84
N ILE A 191 7.80 11.54 -11.39
CA ILE A 191 6.73 12.15 -10.61
C ILE A 191 7.26 12.67 -9.27
N LEU A 192 8.07 11.83 -8.58
CA LEU A 192 8.74 12.24 -7.33
C LEU A 192 9.58 13.51 -7.53
N SER A 193 10.49 13.49 -8.51
CA SER A 193 11.37 14.62 -8.79
C SER A 193 10.61 15.90 -9.13
N ASP A 194 9.52 15.78 -9.90
CA ASP A 194 8.68 16.92 -10.29
C ASP A 194 7.97 17.53 -9.08
N LEU A 195 7.42 16.71 -8.19
CA LEU A 195 6.74 17.19 -7.00
C LEU A 195 7.72 17.84 -6.00
N VAL A 196 8.87 17.21 -5.76
CA VAL A 196 9.91 17.77 -4.88
C VAL A 196 10.39 19.13 -5.40
N LYS A 197 10.63 19.29 -6.70
CA LYS A 197 10.97 20.58 -7.32
C LYS A 197 9.89 21.64 -7.13
N ASN A 198 8.65 21.24 -6.97
CA ASN A 198 7.51 22.13 -6.70
C ASN A 198 7.21 22.28 -5.20
N GLY A 199 8.13 21.92 -4.33
CA GLY A 199 8.05 22.16 -2.89
C GLY A 199 7.25 21.12 -2.11
N PHE A 200 6.94 19.96 -2.69
CA PHE A 200 6.35 18.84 -1.96
C PHE A 200 7.40 18.04 -1.22
N TYR A 201 7.02 17.52 -0.07
CA TYR A 201 7.76 16.50 0.67
C TYR A 201 7.08 15.15 0.48
N ILE A 202 7.82 14.14 0.05
CA ILE A 202 7.26 12.83 -0.30
C ILE A 202 7.87 11.75 0.58
N ASN A 203 7.01 11.04 1.31
CA ASN A 203 7.37 9.82 2.04
C ASN A 203 6.94 8.60 1.25
N GLN A 204 7.75 7.57 1.17
CA GLN A 204 7.34 6.28 0.64
C GLN A 204 7.38 5.24 1.76
N CYS A 205 6.28 4.48 1.89
CA CYS A 205 6.14 3.47 2.92
C CYS A 205 5.98 2.08 2.29
N TYR A 206 6.87 1.17 2.61
CA TYR A 206 6.63 -0.25 2.38
C TYR A 206 5.82 -0.79 3.55
N SER A 207 4.66 -1.32 3.27
CA SER A 207 3.75 -1.79 4.31
C SER A 207 2.91 -2.99 3.84
N MET A 208 2.49 -3.80 4.80
CA MET A 208 1.50 -4.86 4.60
C MET A 208 0.67 -5.05 5.87
N THR A 209 -0.52 -5.63 5.73
CA THR A 209 -1.44 -5.85 6.85
C THR A 209 -0.84 -6.78 7.89
N GLU A 210 -0.10 -7.79 7.46
CA GLU A 210 0.58 -8.78 8.29
C GLU A 210 1.71 -8.18 9.16
N LEU A 211 2.14 -6.96 8.85
CA LEU A 211 3.09 -6.16 9.63
C LEU A 211 2.41 -5.00 10.38
N ALA A 212 1.11 -5.13 10.65
CA ALA A 212 0.32 -4.06 11.27
C ALA A 212 0.38 -2.71 10.51
N GLY A 213 0.77 -2.73 9.24
CA GLY A 213 0.77 -1.57 8.36
C GLY A 213 2.10 -0.87 8.14
N TYR A 214 3.19 -1.31 8.79
CA TYR A 214 4.48 -0.65 8.62
C TYR A 214 5.65 -1.65 8.51
N GLY A 215 6.70 -1.26 7.81
CA GLY A 215 7.90 -2.07 7.65
C GLY A 215 9.15 -1.24 7.31
N LEU A 216 9.13 -0.46 6.23
CA LEU A 216 10.25 0.38 5.80
C LEU A 216 9.74 1.77 5.43
N LEU A 217 10.49 2.81 5.80
CA LEU A 217 10.17 4.19 5.47
C LEU A 217 11.30 4.82 4.65
N ASN A 218 10.95 5.45 3.53
CA ASN A 218 11.85 6.26 2.74
C ASN A 218 11.44 7.74 2.80
N VAL A 219 12.27 8.54 3.41
CA VAL A 219 12.11 10.01 3.53
C VAL A 219 13.06 10.78 2.62
N THR A 220 13.80 10.10 1.75
CA THR A 220 14.76 10.72 0.83
C THR A 220 14.03 11.54 -0.23
N GLN A 221 14.44 12.79 -0.42
CA GLN A 221 13.79 13.73 -1.34
C GLN A 221 14.54 13.87 -2.68
N GLU A 222 15.77 13.40 -2.77
CA GLU A 222 16.60 13.54 -3.97
C GLU A 222 17.62 12.40 -4.12
N GLY A 223 18.25 12.31 -5.29
CA GLY A 223 19.28 11.32 -5.56
C GLY A 223 18.75 9.92 -5.91
N ASP A 224 19.65 8.94 -5.84
CA ASP A 224 19.37 7.58 -6.32
C ASP A 224 18.42 6.79 -5.38
N HIS A 225 18.30 7.21 -4.12
CA HIS A 225 17.49 6.52 -3.12
C HIS A 225 15.98 6.84 -3.21
N LEU A 226 15.56 7.77 -4.07
CA LEU A 226 14.13 8.04 -4.33
C LEU A 226 13.32 6.78 -4.70
N ARG A 227 14.00 5.77 -5.24
CA ARG A 227 13.38 4.50 -5.66
C ARG A 227 13.41 3.42 -4.59
N ALA A 228 14.03 3.68 -3.46
CA ALA A 228 14.12 2.70 -2.39
C ALA A 228 12.79 2.55 -1.65
N LEU A 229 12.55 1.38 -1.09
CA LEU A 229 11.49 1.16 -0.12
C LEU A 229 11.77 1.89 1.20
N GLY A 230 13.04 2.19 1.47
CA GLY A 230 13.54 2.83 2.67
C GLY A 230 14.56 2.00 3.41
N LYS A 231 14.79 2.40 4.66
CA LYS A 231 15.62 1.68 5.65
C LYS A 231 14.76 1.18 6.80
N PRO A 232 15.20 0.15 7.53
CA PRO A 232 14.60 -0.19 8.82
C PRO A 232 14.71 1.00 9.79
N ASP A 233 13.64 1.26 10.51
CA ASP A 233 13.54 2.36 11.49
C ASP A 233 13.99 1.97 12.91
N GLY A 234 14.39 0.71 13.10
CA GLY A 234 14.83 0.18 14.39
C GLY A 234 13.73 -0.43 15.27
N PHE A 235 12.46 -0.29 14.92
CA PHE A 235 11.35 -0.95 15.64
C PHE A 235 11.20 -2.42 15.26
N CYS A 236 11.60 -2.77 14.04
CA CYS A 236 11.59 -4.14 13.54
C CYS A 236 12.98 -4.52 13.02
N GLU A 237 13.30 -5.80 13.16
CA GLU A 237 14.42 -6.39 12.44
C GLU A 237 14.00 -6.71 11.02
N VAL A 238 14.77 -6.28 10.05
CA VAL A 238 14.51 -6.53 8.62
C VAL A 238 15.75 -7.11 7.98
N LYS A 239 15.60 -8.16 7.22
CA LYS A 239 16.68 -8.76 6.41
C LYS A 239 16.16 -9.15 5.04
N VAL A 240 17.09 -9.32 4.11
CA VAL A 240 16.87 -10.07 2.87
C VAL A 240 17.52 -11.44 3.07
N ASP A 241 16.75 -12.50 2.87
CA ASP A 241 17.25 -13.86 2.99
C ASP A 241 18.06 -14.30 1.75
N GLU A 242 18.57 -15.53 1.76
CA GLU A 242 19.35 -16.11 0.67
C GLU A 242 18.58 -16.26 -0.64
N THR A 243 17.23 -16.25 -0.59
CA THR A 243 16.36 -16.29 -1.77
C THR A 243 16.05 -14.88 -2.30
N GLY A 244 16.50 -13.82 -1.62
CA GLY A 244 16.19 -12.44 -1.94
C GLY A 244 14.88 -11.95 -1.32
N GLU A 245 14.23 -12.72 -0.44
CA GLU A 245 12.96 -12.36 0.20
C GLU A 245 13.16 -11.43 1.39
N ILE A 246 12.34 -10.37 1.48
CA ILE A 246 12.27 -9.54 2.68
C ILE A 246 11.63 -10.34 3.81
N CYS A 247 12.35 -10.46 4.91
CA CYS A 247 11.85 -11.07 6.14
C CYS A 247 11.86 -10.02 7.26
N VAL A 248 10.79 -9.98 8.05
CA VAL A 248 10.61 -9.00 9.14
C VAL A 248 10.33 -9.73 10.44
N ARG A 249 10.94 -9.27 11.54
CA ARG A 249 10.71 -9.77 12.89
C ARG A 249 10.58 -8.61 13.87
N GLY A 250 9.61 -8.67 14.79
CA GLY A 250 9.43 -7.64 15.80
C GLY A 250 7.99 -7.46 16.25
N GLY A 251 7.76 -6.41 17.02
CA GLY A 251 6.45 -6.11 17.59
C GLY A 251 5.34 -5.82 16.58
N CYS A 252 5.67 -5.49 15.34
CA CYS A 252 4.71 -5.26 14.27
C CYS A 252 4.16 -6.53 13.61
N VAL A 253 4.81 -7.69 13.82
CA VAL A 253 4.41 -8.96 13.17
C VAL A 253 3.11 -9.47 13.77
N MET A 254 2.14 -9.81 12.90
CA MET A 254 0.82 -10.32 13.28
C MET A 254 0.87 -11.55 14.19
N LEU A 255 -0.22 -11.85 14.88
CA LEU A 255 -0.38 -13.11 15.63
C LEU A 255 -0.54 -14.32 14.70
N GLY A 256 -0.95 -14.11 13.48
CA GLY A 256 -1.21 -15.13 12.46
C GLY A 256 -2.51 -14.90 11.69
N TYR A 257 -2.90 -15.89 10.89
CA TYR A 257 -4.16 -15.86 10.15
C TYR A 257 -5.28 -16.55 10.94
N TYR A 258 -6.42 -15.90 11.04
CA TYR A 258 -7.58 -16.39 11.78
C TYR A 258 -8.10 -17.71 11.22
N LYS A 259 -8.16 -18.74 12.08
CA LYS A 259 -8.58 -20.11 11.73
C LYS A 259 -7.77 -20.73 10.56
N ASP A 260 -6.52 -20.29 10.36
CA ASP A 260 -5.65 -20.81 9.31
C ASP A 260 -4.20 -20.97 9.85
N PRO A 261 -3.98 -21.96 10.75
CA PRO A 261 -2.66 -22.20 11.33
C PRO A 261 -1.63 -22.69 10.30
N GLU A 262 -2.08 -23.34 9.23
CA GLU A 262 -1.21 -23.81 8.16
C GLU A 262 -0.61 -22.63 7.39
N ALA A 263 -1.44 -21.70 6.92
CA ALA A 263 -0.96 -20.48 6.27
C ALA A 263 -0.13 -19.61 7.23
N THR A 264 -0.43 -19.63 8.53
CA THR A 264 0.38 -18.92 9.53
C THR A 264 1.78 -19.50 9.61
N ALA A 265 1.91 -20.84 9.70
CA ALA A 265 3.21 -21.53 9.76
C ALA A 265 4.02 -21.41 8.46
N GLU A 266 3.36 -21.25 7.31
CA GLU A 266 4.01 -20.94 6.03
C GLU A 266 4.54 -19.51 5.96
N THR A 267 3.90 -18.57 6.69
CA THR A 267 4.21 -17.13 6.63
C THR A 267 5.15 -16.70 7.74
N ILE A 268 5.03 -17.26 8.94
CA ILE A 268 5.87 -16.95 10.11
C ILE A 268 6.64 -18.20 10.48
N ASP A 269 7.97 -18.13 10.40
CA ASP A 269 8.82 -19.25 10.73
C ASP A 269 8.95 -19.46 12.26
N LYS A 270 9.61 -20.57 12.66
CA LYS A 270 9.83 -20.94 14.08
C LYS A 270 10.66 -19.91 14.87
N ASP A 271 11.44 -19.07 14.19
CA ASP A 271 12.30 -18.05 14.79
C ASP A 271 11.61 -16.67 14.82
N GLY A 272 10.32 -16.62 14.43
CA GLY A 272 9.46 -15.44 14.44
C GLY A 272 9.67 -14.48 13.25
N TRP A 273 10.35 -14.92 12.19
CA TRP A 273 10.47 -14.15 10.98
C TRP A 273 9.22 -14.31 10.10
N LEU A 274 8.61 -13.19 9.76
CA LEU A 274 7.54 -13.15 8.77
C LEU A 274 8.17 -13.05 7.38
N HIS A 275 7.84 -14.01 6.52
CA HIS A 275 8.21 -14.06 5.12
C HIS A 275 7.17 -13.28 4.29
N THR A 276 7.58 -12.14 3.73
CA THR A 276 6.66 -11.19 3.11
C THR A 276 6.18 -11.62 1.72
N GLY A 277 6.88 -12.54 1.08
CA GLY A 277 6.69 -12.88 -0.32
C GLY A 277 7.21 -11.81 -1.30
N ASP A 278 7.77 -10.72 -0.81
CA ASP A 278 8.33 -9.64 -1.60
C ASP A 278 9.86 -9.77 -1.68
N LEU A 279 10.41 -9.62 -2.88
CA LEU A 279 11.85 -9.75 -3.14
C LEU A 279 12.49 -8.36 -3.20
N ALA A 280 13.67 -8.25 -2.61
CA ALA A 280 14.44 -7.00 -2.61
C ALA A 280 15.94 -7.25 -2.71
N ARG A 281 16.67 -6.20 -3.07
CA ARG A 281 18.10 -6.07 -2.85
C ARG A 281 18.37 -4.94 -1.85
N VAL A 282 19.47 -5.03 -1.15
CA VAL A 282 19.97 -3.98 -0.25
C VAL A 282 21.25 -3.40 -0.85
N ASP A 283 21.40 -2.09 -0.83
CA ASP A 283 22.64 -1.44 -1.23
C ASP A 283 23.64 -1.30 -0.06
N GLU A 284 24.83 -0.75 -0.35
CA GLU A 284 25.88 -0.57 0.64
C GLU A 284 25.52 0.42 1.74
N GLU A 285 24.54 1.31 1.48
CA GLU A 285 24.05 2.28 2.45
C GLU A 285 22.87 1.76 3.28
N GLY A 286 22.40 0.52 3.01
CA GLY A 286 21.32 -0.13 3.74
C GLY A 286 19.92 0.22 3.25
N TYR A 287 19.76 0.77 2.05
CA TYR A 287 18.47 0.98 1.42
C TYR A 287 17.98 -0.30 0.73
N TYR A 288 16.71 -0.59 0.93
CA TYR A 288 16.02 -1.72 0.32
C TYR A 288 15.35 -1.31 -0.99
N TYR A 289 15.49 -2.12 -2.03
CA TYR A 289 14.87 -1.89 -3.34
C TYR A 289 14.09 -3.09 -3.78
N MET A 290 12.80 -2.92 -4.04
CA MET A 290 11.92 -3.97 -4.56
C MET A 290 12.46 -4.51 -5.89
N THR A 291 12.57 -5.84 -6.01
CA THR A 291 12.96 -6.53 -7.24
C THR A 291 11.85 -7.38 -7.82
N GLY A 292 10.81 -7.69 -7.04
CA GLY A 292 9.65 -8.45 -7.50
C GLY A 292 8.86 -9.09 -6.37
N ARG A 293 8.01 -10.06 -6.74
CA ARG A 293 7.27 -10.90 -5.80
C ARG A 293 7.54 -12.37 -6.05
N LYS A 294 7.85 -13.11 -5.01
CA LYS A 294 8.21 -14.53 -5.06
C LYS A 294 7.16 -15.36 -5.82
N LYS A 295 5.88 -15.14 -5.56
CA LYS A 295 4.75 -15.83 -6.21
C LYS A 295 4.51 -15.44 -7.68
N ASN A 296 5.06 -14.29 -8.12
CA ASN A 296 4.92 -13.82 -9.49
C ASN A 296 6.10 -14.24 -10.36
N LEU A 297 7.18 -14.78 -9.76
CA LEU A 297 8.33 -15.24 -10.52
C LEU A 297 7.90 -16.23 -11.61
N ILE A 298 8.36 -15.99 -12.81
CA ILE A 298 8.27 -16.94 -13.90
C ILE A 298 9.44 -17.90 -13.74
N ILE A 299 9.14 -19.16 -13.41
CA ILE A 299 10.14 -20.19 -13.25
C ILE A 299 10.29 -20.90 -14.60
N LEU A 300 11.43 -20.72 -15.24
CA LEU A 300 11.71 -21.31 -16.53
C LEU A 300 12.10 -22.80 -16.40
N ASP A 301 11.85 -23.59 -17.45
CA ASP A 301 12.25 -25.01 -17.51
C ASP A 301 13.78 -25.19 -17.30
N SER A 302 14.57 -24.17 -17.55
CA SER A 302 16.03 -24.11 -17.34
C SER A 302 16.44 -23.81 -15.88
N GLY A 303 15.47 -23.52 -15.01
CA GLY A 303 15.67 -23.28 -13.57
C GLY A 303 15.89 -21.82 -13.18
N GLU A 304 15.98 -20.91 -14.14
CA GLU A 304 16.10 -19.48 -13.81
C GLU A 304 14.73 -18.88 -13.39
N ASN A 305 14.80 -17.94 -12.45
CA ASN A 305 13.67 -17.15 -11.99
C ASN A 305 13.68 -15.78 -12.66
N VAL A 306 12.57 -15.38 -13.26
CA VAL A 306 12.41 -14.07 -13.90
C VAL A 306 11.30 -13.29 -13.21
N SER A 307 11.64 -12.09 -12.71
CA SER A 307 10.65 -11.16 -12.15
C SER A 307 9.89 -10.47 -13.28
N PRO A 308 8.56 -10.66 -13.38
CA PRO A 308 7.73 -9.93 -14.33
C PRO A 308 7.81 -8.42 -14.12
N GLU A 309 7.87 -7.98 -12.86
CA GLU A 309 7.91 -6.57 -12.48
C GLU A 309 9.16 -5.86 -13.01
N GLU A 310 10.29 -6.56 -13.05
CA GLU A 310 11.52 -6.03 -13.66
C GLU A 310 11.32 -5.73 -15.16
N LEU A 311 10.71 -6.67 -15.88
CA LEU A 311 10.47 -6.51 -17.31
C LEU A 311 9.38 -5.48 -17.60
N GLU A 312 8.31 -5.43 -16.79
CA GLU A 312 7.26 -4.42 -16.89
C GLU A 312 7.80 -3.00 -16.72
N LYS A 313 8.71 -2.80 -15.77
CA LYS A 313 9.40 -1.53 -15.58
C LYS A 313 10.22 -1.11 -16.79
N LEU A 314 10.86 -2.07 -17.46
CA LEU A 314 11.60 -1.79 -18.70
C LEU A 314 10.66 -1.47 -19.85
N LEU A 315 9.54 -2.18 -19.96
CA LEU A 315 8.50 -1.92 -20.96
C LEU A 315 7.84 -0.56 -20.77
N GLY A 316 7.64 -0.12 -19.53
CA GLY A 316 7.07 1.20 -19.20
C GLY A 316 7.90 2.40 -19.67
N LYS A 317 9.13 2.19 -20.18
CA LYS A 317 9.92 3.24 -20.82
C LYS A 317 9.48 3.55 -22.26
N CYS A 318 8.57 2.76 -22.82
CA CYS A 318 8.02 2.96 -24.14
C CYS A 318 6.77 3.84 -24.07
N ASP A 319 6.80 5.03 -24.66
CA ASP A 319 5.67 5.99 -24.67
C ASP A 319 4.39 5.44 -25.34
N ALA A 320 4.51 4.37 -26.13
CA ALA A 320 3.37 3.71 -26.76
C ALA A 320 2.63 2.78 -25.81
N ILE A 321 3.23 2.42 -24.66
CA ILE A 321 2.67 1.47 -23.70
C ILE A 321 1.97 2.25 -22.59
N LYS A 322 0.64 2.09 -22.48
CA LYS A 322 -0.17 2.64 -21.40
C LYS A 322 -0.10 1.78 -20.15
N GLU A 323 -0.21 0.47 -20.33
CA GLU A 323 -0.14 -0.55 -19.28
C GLU A 323 0.43 -1.82 -19.86
N CYS A 324 1.11 -2.61 -19.03
CA CYS A 324 1.56 -3.94 -19.45
C CYS A 324 1.56 -4.92 -18.28
N ILE A 325 1.44 -6.20 -18.61
CA ILE A 325 1.63 -7.33 -17.71
C ILE A 325 2.55 -8.31 -18.39
N VAL A 326 3.61 -8.71 -17.69
CA VAL A 326 4.48 -9.80 -18.09
C VAL A 326 4.07 -11.07 -17.35
N LYS A 327 3.92 -12.16 -18.07
CA LYS A 327 3.54 -13.46 -17.50
C LYS A 327 4.08 -14.62 -18.33
N GLU A 328 3.97 -15.82 -17.79
CA GLU A 328 4.22 -17.03 -18.57
C GLU A 328 3.12 -17.23 -19.61
N MET A 329 3.52 -17.42 -20.86
CA MET A 329 2.64 -17.68 -22.01
C MET A 329 3.19 -18.85 -22.81
N GLY A 330 2.63 -20.05 -22.59
CA GLY A 330 3.06 -21.26 -23.29
C GLY A 330 4.54 -21.61 -23.04
N LYS A 331 4.96 -21.65 -21.77
CA LYS A 331 6.34 -21.90 -21.31
C LYS A 331 7.38 -20.86 -21.79
N LYS A 332 6.94 -19.70 -22.17
CA LYS A 332 7.79 -18.57 -22.59
C LYS A 332 7.39 -17.32 -21.83
N ILE A 333 8.30 -16.38 -21.73
CA ILE A 333 7.98 -15.06 -21.20
C ILE A 333 7.19 -14.32 -22.27
N GLY A 334 5.97 -13.89 -21.92
CA GLY A 334 5.12 -13.07 -22.76
C GLY A 334 4.67 -11.80 -22.05
N THR A 335 4.21 -10.84 -22.83
CA THR A 335 3.61 -9.61 -22.31
C THR A 335 2.26 -9.32 -22.97
N VAL A 336 1.30 -8.86 -22.20
CA VAL A 336 0.07 -8.25 -22.69
C VAL A 336 0.20 -6.76 -22.46
N VAL A 337 0.04 -5.98 -23.52
CA VAL A 337 0.26 -4.54 -23.52
C VAL A 337 -1.02 -3.81 -23.91
N CYS A 338 -1.43 -2.83 -23.11
CA CYS A 338 -2.47 -1.88 -23.51
C CYS A 338 -1.81 -0.74 -24.30
N CYS A 339 -2.20 -0.59 -25.56
CA CYS A 339 -1.73 0.48 -26.44
C CYS A 339 -2.78 0.81 -27.51
N GLU A 340 -2.64 1.95 -28.19
CA GLU A 340 -3.47 2.29 -29.33
C GLU A 340 -3.15 1.41 -30.55
N ASP A 341 -4.15 1.13 -31.37
CA ASP A 341 -4.01 0.19 -32.50
C ASP A 341 -2.93 0.60 -33.50
N ASP A 342 -2.76 1.88 -33.75
CA ASP A 342 -1.74 2.45 -34.65
C ASP A 342 -0.33 2.38 -34.04
N ARG A 343 -0.19 2.13 -32.73
CA ARG A 343 1.08 2.06 -32.01
C ARG A 343 1.59 0.63 -31.77
N GLN A 344 0.84 -0.40 -32.12
CA GLN A 344 1.24 -1.80 -31.90
C GLN A 344 2.59 -2.16 -32.53
N GLN A 345 2.88 -1.60 -33.71
CA GLN A 345 4.16 -1.83 -34.37
C GLN A 345 5.34 -1.19 -33.63
N GLN A 346 5.13 -0.01 -33.05
CA GLN A 346 6.11 0.67 -32.19
C GLN A 346 6.42 -0.16 -30.93
N VAL A 347 5.39 -0.72 -30.30
CA VAL A 347 5.55 -1.62 -29.13
C VAL A 347 6.40 -2.84 -29.50
N LYS A 348 6.09 -3.53 -30.59
CA LYS A 348 6.83 -4.71 -31.05
C LYS A 348 8.29 -4.39 -31.40
N ALA A 349 8.54 -3.26 -32.04
CA ALA A 349 9.88 -2.78 -32.33
C ALA A 349 10.66 -2.49 -31.05
N PHE A 350 10.04 -1.81 -30.08
CA PHE A 350 10.64 -1.54 -28.76
C PHE A 350 11.00 -2.82 -28.01
N VAL A 351 10.10 -3.82 -27.96
CA VAL A 351 10.38 -5.12 -27.33
C VAL A 351 11.54 -5.84 -28.03
N THR A 352 11.61 -5.75 -29.36
CA THR A 352 12.72 -6.35 -30.12
C THR A 352 14.06 -5.73 -29.74
N GLU A 353 14.11 -4.41 -29.59
CA GLU A 353 15.32 -3.68 -29.19
C GLU A 353 15.66 -3.95 -27.71
N LEU A 354 14.66 -3.94 -26.84
CA LEU A 354 14.83 -4.29 -25.43
C LEU A 354 15.43 -5.69 -25.28
N ASN A 355 14.94 -6.67 -26.04
CA ASN A 355 15.46 -8.05 -26.00
C ASN A 355 16.94 -8.17 -26.38
N ARG A 356 17.51 -7.22 -27.14
CA ARG A 356 18.94 -7.22 -27.43
C ARG A 356 19.79 -6.87 -26.22
N THR A 357 19.23 -6.10 -25.29
CA THR A 357 19.91 -5.70 -24.05
C THR A 357 19.71 -6.71 -22.92
N LEU A 358 18.74 -7.64 -23.06
CA LEU A 358 18.40 -8.60 -22.03
C LEU A 358 19.18 -9.92 -22.21
N PRO A 359 19.57 -10.58 -21.08
CA PRO A 359 20.03 -11.96 -21.11
C PRO A 359 19.01 -12.87 -21.82
N MET A 360 19.49 -13.94 -22.45
CA MET A 360 18.65 -14.81 -23.29
C MET A 360 17.41 -15.32 -22.53
N TYR A 361 17.58 -15.72 -21.28
CA TYR A 361 16.50 -16.26 -20.44
C TYR A 361 15.45 -15.24 -20.02
N LYS A 362 15.75 -13.92 -20.06
CA LYS A 362 14.79 -12.85 -19.75
C LYS A 362 14.06 -12.29 -20.97
N ARG A 363 14.34 -12.76 -22.18
CA ARG A 363 13.76 -12.20 -23.41
C ARG A 363 12.26 -12.47 -23.51
N ILE A 364 11.53 -11.44 -23.86
CA ILE A 364 10.09 -11.50 -24.09
C ILE A 364 9.84 -12.10 -25.48
N SER A 365 9.22 -13.28 -25.51
CA SER A 365 9.02 -14.05 -26.74
C SER A 365 7.64 -13.85 -27.36
N VAL A 366 6.65 -13.45 -26.56
CA VAL A 366 5.26 -13.23 -27.00
C VAL A 366 4.83 -11.84 -26.64
N VAL A 367 4.25 -11.11 -27.60
CA VAL A 367 3.71 -9.75 -27.39
C VAL A 367 2.29 -9.71 -27.90
N GLU A 368 1.34 -9.60 -26.98
CA GLU A 368 -0.07 -9.37 -27.27
C GLU A 368 -0.42 -7.92 -27.01
N CYS A 369 -1.09 -7.26 -27.95
CA CYS A 369 -1.54 -5.88 -27.81
C CYS A 369 -3.05 -5.84 -27.71
N SER A 370 -3.58 -4.95 -26.84
CA SER A 370 -4.98 -4.68 -26.64
C SER A 370 -5.22 -3.18 -26.63
N ALA A 371 -6.29 -2.73 -27.25
CA ALA A 371 -6.76 -1.33 -27.12
C ALA A 371 -7.53 -1.11 -25.80
N GLU A 372 -8.06 -2.20 -25.23
CA GLU A 372 -8.81 -2.17 -23.97
C GLU A 372 -7.86 -2.13 -22.76
N PRO A 373 -8.23 -1.40 -21.69
CA PRO A 373 -7.51 -1.43 -20.42
C PRO A 373 -7.37 -2.84 -19.87
N LEU A 374 -6.24 -3.12 -19.22
CA LEU A 374 -6.00 -4.43 -18.64
C LEU A 374 -6.89 -4.66 -17.39
N PRO A 375 -7.32 -5.92 -17.16
CA PRO A 375 -8.24 -6.24 -16.07
C PRO A 375 -7.65 -5.94 -14.70
N ARG A 376 -8.48 -5.38 -13.82
CA ARG A 376 -8.12 -4.98 -12.45
C ARG A 376 -9.05 -5.61 -11.42
N ASN A 377 -8.57 -5.77 -10.21
CA ASN A 377 -9.41 -6.13 -9.06
C ASN A 377 -10.18 -4.90 -8.53
N ALA A 378 -11.05 -5.11 -7.54
CA ALA A 378 -11.84 -4.05 -6.89
C ALA A 378 -11.00 -2.92 -6.25
N LEU A 379 -9.71 -3.17 -5.97
CA LEU A 379 -8.76 -2.20 -5.42
C LEU A 379 -7.91 -1.52 -6.52
N GLY A 380 -8.24 -1.73 -7.80
CA GLY A 380 -7.53 -1.12 -8.92
C GLY A 380 -6.19 -1.77 -9.28
N LYS A 381 -5.78 -2.89 -8.66
CA LYS A 381 -4.54 -3.60 -9.01
C LYS A 381 -4.74 -4.48 -10.25
N LEU A 382 -3.76 -4.47 -11.15
CA LEU A 382 -3.75 -5.31 -12.36
C LEU A 382 -3.81 -6.81 -11.99
N LEU A 383 -4.65 -7.54 -12.72
CA LEU A 383 -4.80 -9.00 -12.59
C LEU A 383 -3.87 -9.70 -13.59
N ARG A 384 -2.97 -10.56 -13.07
CA ARG A 384 -1.99 -11.33 -13.87
C ARG A 384 -2.52 -12.65 -14.43
N LYS A 385 -3.83 -12.87 -14.41
CA LYS A 385 -4.45 -14.10 -14.92
C LYS A 385 -4.68 -14.06 -16.41
#